data_7622169870cd12abb60f989c412cc4a8
#
_entry.id   7622169870cd12abb60f989c412cc4a8
#
_cell.length_a   1.000
_cell.length_b   1.000
_cell.length_c   1.000
_cell.angle_alpha   90.00
_cell.angle_beta   90.00
_cell.angle_gamma   90.00
#
_symmetry.space_group_name_H-M   'P 1'
#
loop_
_entity.id
_entity.type
_entity.pdbx_description
1 polymer ?
#
loop_
_entity_poly.entity_id
_entity_poly.type
_entity_poly.pdbx_seq_one_letter_code
_entity_poly.pdbx_strand_id
1 'polypeptide(L)'
;MYIKIGKRTEFTEIQLREMYSLRAEVFKHKKGWEVQVIDGMELDGYDALDPYYVIANRSIDNRVSGCWRIIPTVRPYMLEHTFPELLYGQCAPKAASIWELSRFAIIAEQNRSMAFSDITLEVIRKVFEFGV
;
A
#
# COMPACT_ATOMS: atom_id res chain seq x y z
N MET A 1 -17.70 2.67 3.79
CA MET A 1 -16.25 2.49 3.65
C MET A 1 -15.53 3.75 4.09
N TYR A 2 -14.48 3.58 4.84
CA TYR A 2 -13.72 4.69 5.40
C TYR A 2 -12.27 4.56 4.93
N ILE A 3 -11.72 5.62 4.31
CA ILE A 3 -10.36 5.63 3.77
C ILE A 3 -9.58 6.74 4.43
N LYS A 4 -8.41 6.40 4.97
CA LYS A 4 -7.50 7.35 5.61
C LYS A 4 -6.10 7.23 5.02
N ILE A 5 -5.45 8.36 4.81
CA ILE A 5 -4.04 8.45 4.41
C ILE A 5 -3.27 9.11 5.54
N GLY A 6 -2.20 8.48 5.96
CA GLY A 6 -1.35 9.02 7.02
C GLY A 6 -0.11 8.18 7.23
N LYS A 7 0.68 8.58 8.18
CA LYS A 7 1.85 7.83 8.60
C LYS A 7 1.47 6.79 9.67
N ARG A 8 2.40 5.86 9.94
CA ARG A 8 2.17 4.76 10.88
C ARG A 8 1.59 5.23 12.21
N THR A 9 2.05 6.35 12.75
CA THR A 9 1.59 6.87 14.03
C THR A 9 0.15 7.36 14.03
N GLU A 10 -0.45 7.55 12.86
CA GLU A 10 -1.82 8.04 12.72
C GLU A 10 -2.86 6.90 12.66
N PHE A 11 -2.41 5.65 12.69
CA PHE A 11 -3.28 4.48 12.64
C PHE A 11 -3.19 3.69 13.95
N THR A 12 -4.23 2.93 14.26
CA THR A 12 -4.22 2.02 15.40
C THR A 12 -3.33 0.81 15.10
N GLU A 13 -2.86 0.15 16.14
CA GLU A 13 -2.09 -1.09 15.99
C GLU A 13 -2.88 -2.16 15.24
N ILE A 14 -4.19 -2.25 15.50
CA ILE A 14 -5.07 -3.21 14.83
C ILE A 14 -5.15 -2.91 13.33
N GLN A 15 -5.31 -1.66 12.95
CA GLN A 15 -5.34 -1.28 11.52
C GLN A 15 -4.03 -1.65 10.83
N LEU A 16 -2.91 -1.38 11.45
CA LEU A 16 -1.60 -1.70 10.87
C LEU A 16 -1.41 -3.22 10.74
N ARG A 17 -1.75 -3.99 11.76
CA ARG A 17 -1.69 -5.46 11.71
C ARG A 17 -2.54 -6.02 10.60
N GLU A 18 -3.77 -5.56 10.49
CA GLU A 18 -4.69 -6.03 9.44
C GLU A 18 -4.18 -5.67 8.05
N MET A 19 -3.60 -4.48 7.89
CA MET A 19 -2.99 -4.06 6.63
C MET A 19 -1.82 -4.96 6.24
N TYR A 20 -0.88 -5.19 7.16
CA TYR A 20 0.27 -6.04 6.87
C TYR A 20 -0.14 -7.49 6.61
N SER A 21 -1.19 -7.95 7.28
CA SER A 21 -1.76 -9.29 7.05
C SER A 21 -2.43 -9.38 5.68
N LEU A 22 -3.13 -8.34 5.27
CA LEU A 22 -3.71 -8.26 3.93
C LEU A 22 -2.61 -8.30 2.86
N ARG A 23 -1.52 -7.60 3.08
CA ARG A 23 -0.38 -7.62 2.17
C ARG A 23 0.21 -9.02 2.04
N ALA A 24 0.36 -9.75 3.15
CA ALA A 24 0.83 -11.14 3.11
C ALA A 24 -0.13 -12.02 2.31
N GLU A 25 -1.42 -11.88 2.53
CA GLU A 25 -2.44 -12.64 1.82
C GLU A 25 -2.36 -12.41 0.30
N VAL A 26 -2.24 -11.15 -0.12
CA VAL A 26 -2.23 -10.80 -1.53
C VAL A 26 -0.88 -11.14 -2.18
N PHE A 27 0.23 -10.70 -1.59
CA PHE A 27 1.52 -10.76 -2.28
C PHE A 27 2.22 -12.09 -2.09
N LYS A 28 2.12 -12.72 -0.92
CA LYS A 28 2.73 -14.03 -0.68
C LYS A 28 1.82 -15.16 -1.13
N HIS A 29 0.58 -15.18 -0.65
CA HIS A 29 -0.29 -16.35 -0.84
C HIS A 29 -1.00 -16.36 -2.19
N LYS A 30 -1.51 -15.24 -2.68
CA LYS A 30 -2.21 -15.18 -3.98
C LYS A 30 -1.27 -14.99 -5.15
N LYS A 31 -0.30 -14.08 -5.06
CA LYS A 31 0.62 -13.78 -6.16
C LYS A 31 1.91 -14.61 -6.13
N GLY A 32 2.23 -15.24 -5.02
CA GLY A 32 3.42 -16.07 -4.87
C GLY A 32 4.73 -15.29 -4.93
N TRP A 33 4.73 -14.01 -4.61
CA TRP A 33 5.95 -13.20 -4.60
C TRP A 33 6.87 -13.60 -3.46
N GLU A 34 8.17 -13.47 -3.67
CA GLU A 34 9.18 -13.65 -2.63
C GLU A 34 9.23 -12.40 -1.76
N VAL A 35 8.33 -12.32 -0.80
CA VAL A 35 8.28 -11.24 0.18
C VAL A 35 8.50 -11.78 1.58
N GLN A 36 9.02 -10.94 2.46
CA GLN A 36 9.26 -11.33 3.86
C GLN A 36 7.95 -11.29 4.64
N VAL A 37 7.61 -12.40 5.29
CA VAL A 37 6.42 -12.52 6.13
C VAL A 37 6.86 -12.91 7.54
N ILE A 38 6.44 -12.12 8.54
CA ILE A 38 6.71 -12.34 9.96
C ILE A 38 5.37 -12.32 10.70
N ASP A 39 5.05 -13.40 11.43
CA ASP A 39 3.78 -13.54 12.17
C ASP A 39 2.54 -13.26 11.29
N GLY A 40 2.57 -13.75 10.04
CA GLY A 40 1.46 -13.55 9.10
C GLY A 40 1.38 -12.16 8.50
N MET A 41 2.36 -11.30 8.74
CA MET A 41 2.40 -9.92 8.23
C MET A 41 3.54 -9.78 7.23
N GLU A 42 3.26 -9.15 6.09
CA GLU A 42 4.30 -8.81 5.10
C GLU A 42 4.84 -7.42 5.39
N LEU A 43 6.14 -7.33 5.64
CA LEU A 43 6.86 -6.08 5.83
C LEU A 43 8.18 -6.12 5.05
N ASP A 44 8.66 -4.96 4.63
CA ASP A 44 9.98 -4.82 4.04
C ASP A 44 10.73 -3.64 4.67
N GLY A 45 11.97 -3.41 4.22
CA GLY A 45 12.79 -2.32 4.75
C GLY A 45 12.20 -0.93 4.53
N TYR A 46 11.39 -0.76 3.49
CA TYR A 46 10.76 0.54 3.21
C TYR A 46 9.65 0.88 4.22
N ASP A 47 9.05 -0.11 4.84
CA ASP A 47 8.09 0.13 5.93
C ASP A 47 8.75 0.78 7.14
N ALA A 48 10.04 0.50 7.36
CA ALA A 48 10.82 1.10 8.45
C ALA A 48 11.22 2.55 8.18
N LEU A 49 11.08 3.02 6.94
CA LEU A 49 11.45 4.38 6.54
C LEU A 49 10.29 5.38 6.60
N ASP A 50 9.26 5.05 7.36
CA ASP A 50 8.11 5.91 7.65
C ASP A 50 7.37 6.38 6.39
N PRO A 51 6.88 5.45 5.56
CA PRO A 51 6.07 5.82 4.39
C PRO A 51 4.69 6.30 4.82
N TYR A 52 3.94 6.84 3.86
CA TYR A 52 2.50 7.03 4.04
C TYR A 52 1.77 5.75 3.68
N TYR A 53 0.72 5.45 4.43
CA TYR A 53 -0.20 4.36 4.12
C TYR A 53 -1.56 4.90 3.78
N VAL A 54 -2.20 4.28 2.80
CA VAL A 54 -3.63 4.42 2.52
C VAL A 54 -4.29 3.17 3.06
N ILE A 55 -5.22 3.31 3.98
CA ILE A 55 -5.94 2.18 4.57
C ILE A 55 -7.43 2.39 4.41
N ALA A 56 -8.08 1.41 3.81
CA ALA A 56 -9.53 1.38 3.63
C ALA A 56 -10.14 0.39 4.61
N ASN A 57 -11.08 0.84 5.42
CA ASN A 57 -11.82 0.02 6.37
C ASN A 57 -13.26 -0.18 5.89
N ARG A 58 -13.79 -1.38 6.04
CA ARG A 58 -15.19 -1.67 5.71
C ARG A 58 -16.11 -1.08 6.77
N SER A 59 -17.24 -0.53 6.32
CA SER A 59 -18.22 0.06 7.24
C SER A 59 -18.90 -0.98 8.14
N ILE A 60 -19.05 -2.21 7.64
CA ILE A 60 -19.84 -3.25 8.32
C ILE A 60 -19.13 -3.80 9.57
N ASP A 61 -17.81 -3.97 9.52
CA ASP A 61 -17.05 -4.58 10.62
C ASP A 61 -15.79 -3.81 10.99
N ASN A 62 -15.54 -2.68 10.33
CA ASN A 62 -14.37 -1.83 10.48
C ASN A 62 -13.04 -2.55 10.22
N ARG A 63 -13.06 -3.65 9.47
CA ARG A 63 -11.83 -4.36 9.10
C ARG A 63 -11.19 -3.73 7.87
N VAL A 64 -9.86 -3.86 7.79
CA VAL A 64 -9.10 -3.37 6.64
C VAL A 64 -9.41 -4.22 5.42
N SER A 65 -9.86 -3.58 4.35
CA SER A 65 -10.21 -4.23 3.08
C SER A 65 -9.33 -3.79 1.92
N GLY A 66 -8.52 -2.77 2.11
CA GLY A 66 -7.63 -2.29 1.08
C GLY A 66 -6.51 -1.45 1.64
N CYS A 67 -5.39 -1.42 0.91
CA CYS A 67 -4.27 -0.58 1.29
C CYS A 67 -3.42 -0.20 0.08
N TRP A 68 -2.61 0.82 0.29
CA TRP A 68 -1.58 1.25 -0.65
C TRP A 68 -0.45 1.88 0.15
N ARG A 69 0.79 1.79 -0.32
CA ARG A 69 1.94 2.44 0.30
C ARG A 69 2.45 3.55 -0.61
N ILE A 70 2.71 4.72 -0.03
CA ILE A 70 3.25 5.88 -0.74
C ILE A 70 4.63 6.19 -0.19
N ILE A 71 5.64 6.19 -1.06
CA ILE A 71 7.01 6.51 -0.69
C ILE A 71 7.44 7.77 -1.45
N PRO A 72 7.77 8.88 -0.75
CA PRO A 72 8.32 10.07 -1.40
C PRO A 72 9.68 9.76 -2.03
N THR A 73 9.92 10.24 -3.25
CA THR A 73 11.18 9.95 -3.95
C THR A 73 12.39 10.70 -3.40
N VAL A 74 12.18 11.64 -2.49
CA VAL A 74 13.27 12.31 -1.76
C VAL A 74 13.91 11.41 -0.70
N ARG A 75 13.29 10.26 -0.41
CA ARG A 75 13.83 9.20 0.46
C ARG A 75 14.12 7.96 -0.36
N PRO A 76 14.81 6.95 0.21
CA PRO A 76 14.99 5.67 -0.49
C PRO A 76 13.66 5.04 -0.89
N TYR A 77 13.54 4.61 -2.14
CA TYR A 77 12.34 3.98 -2.68
C TYR A 77 12.70 2.83 -3.62
N MET A 78 11.71 1.99 -3.96
CA MET A 78 11.99 0.68 -4.56
C MET A 78 12.59 0.76 -5.96
N LEU A 79 12.10 1.64 -6.82
CA LEU A 79 12.62 1.77 -8.18
C LEU A 79 14.11 2.15 -8.17
N GLU A 80 14.53 2.99 -7.24
CA GLU A 80 15.92 3.41 -7.13
C GLU A 80 16.82 2.32 -6.54
N HIS A 81 16.38 1.66 -5.49
CA HIS A 81 17.26 0.79 -4.68
C HIS A 81 17.01 -0.70 -4.86
N THR A 82 15.78 -1.12 -5.19
CA THR A 82 15.44 -2.54 -5.33
C THR A 82 15.36 -2.96 -6.80
N PHE A 83 14.84 -2.11 -7.67
CA PHE A 83 14.63 -2.42 -9.08
C PHE A 83 15.31 -1.42 -10.02
N PRO A 84 16.59 -1.07 -9.79
CA PRO A 84 17.26 -0.05 -10.64
C PRO A 84 17.38 -0.48 -12.10
N GLU A 85 17.33 -1.76 -12.40
CA GLU A 85 17.35 -2.28 -13.77
C GLU A 85 16.16 -1.80 -14.61
N LEU A 86 15.05 -1.46 -13.97
CA LEU A 86 13.88 -0.93 -14.66
C LEU A 86 14.07 0.51 -15.17
N LEU A 87 15.14 1.16 -14.74
CA LEU A 87 15.47 2.52 -15.21
C LEU A 87 16.27 2.52 -16.52
N TYR A 88 16.72 1.37 -17.00
CA TYR A 88 17.50 1.24 -18.23
C TYR A 88 18.69 2.20 -18.30
N GLY A 89 19.42 2.35 -17.17
CA GLY A 89 20.56 3.22 -17.06
C GLY A 89 20.25 4.70 -16.84
N GLN A 90 18.98 5.06 -16.77
CA GLN A 90 18.58 6.44 -16.46
C GLN A 90 18.60 6.70 -14.96
N CYS A 91 18.72 7.98 -14.58
CA CYS A 91 18.67 8.38 -13.19
C CYS A 91 17.25 8.19 -12.63
N ALA A 92 17.15 7.69 -11.42
CA ALA A 92 15.87 7.62 -10.73
C ALA A 92 15.36 9.04 -10.43
N PRO A 93 14.06 9.32 -10.67
CA PRO A 93 13.51 10.63 -10.36
C PRO A 93 13.56 10.90 -8.86
N LYS A 94 13.92 12.14 -8.49
CA LYS A 94 13.93 12.61 -7.10
C LYS A 94 13.38 14.01 -7.04
N ALA A 95 12.20 14.15 -6.46
CA ALA A 95 11.57 15.45 -6.21
C ALA A 95 10.46 15.32 -5.17
N ALA A 96 10.22 16.38 -4.42
CA ALA A 96 9.13 16.41 -3.44
C ALA A 96 7.75 16.20 -4.07
N SER A 97 7.62 16.47 -5.36
CA SER A 97 6.38 16.33 -6.12
C SER A 97 6.21 14.94 -6.76
N ILE A 98 7.18 14.03 -6.60
CA ILE A 98 7.16 12.69 -7.22
C ILE A 98 7.12 11.65 -6.12
N TRP A 99 6.12 10.76 -6.18
CA TRP A 99 5.92 9.70 -5.20
C TRP A 99 5.87 8.35 -5.89
N GLU A 100 6.36 7.33 -5.20
CA GLU A 100 6.22 5.94 -5.63
C GLU A 100 5.04 5.31 -4.90
N LEU A 101 4.17 4.65 -5.65
CA LEU A 101 3.06 3.88 -5.11
C LEU A 101 3.40 2.39 -5.18
N SER A 102 3.28 1.69 -4.08
CA SER A 102 3.58 0.26 -4.00
C SER A 102 2.65 -0.45 -3.03
N ARG A 103 2.63 -1.78 -3.10
CA ARG A 103 1.84 -2.63 -2.20
C ARG A 103 0.35 -2.31 -2.24
N PHE A 104 -0.19 -2.15 -3.44
CA PHE A 104 -1.63 -2.02 -3.64
C PHE A 104 -2.29 -3.38 -3.43
N ALA A 105 -3.19 -3.48 -2.45
CA ALA A 105 -3.88 -4.72 -2.12
C ALA A 105 -5.32 -4.43 -1.75
N ILE A 106 -6.25 -5.16 -2.34
CA ILE A 106 -7.69 -5.05 -2.09
C ILE A 106 -8.25 -6.45 -1.87
N ILE A 107 -9.10 -6.61 -0.85
CA ILE A 107 -9.91 -7.82 -0.70
C ILE A 107 -11.16 -7.67 -1.57
N ALA A 108 -11.31 -8.55 -2.56
CA ALA A 108 -12.54 -8.65 -3.33
C ALA A 108 -13.59 -9.36 -2.48
N GLU A 109 -14.75 -8.74 -2.28
CA GLU A 109 -15.89 -9.44 -1.70
C GLU A 109 -16.42 -10.48 -2.69
N GLN A 110 -16.69 -11.70 -2.21
CA GLN A 110 -16.89 -12.88 -3.03
C GLN A 110 -18.06 -12.85 -4.00
N ASN A 111 -18.96 -11.90 -3.94
CA ASN A 111 -20.16 -11.90 -4.79
C ASN A 111 -20.46 -10.59 -5.49
N ARG A 112 -19.48 -9.69 -5.58
CA ARG A 112 -19.71 -8.37 -6.17
C ARG A 112 -18.51 -7.91 -6.99
N SER A 113 -18.51 -8.24 -8.28
CA SER A 113 -17.54 -7.67 -9.21
C SER A 113 -17.55 -6.13 -9.23
N MET A 114 -18.72 -5.53 -8.95
CA MET A 114 -18.87 -4.07 -8.90
C MET A 114 -18.29 -3.46 -7.62
N ALA A 115 -18.36 -4.15 -6.49
CA ALA A 115 -17.81 -3.65 -5.23
C ALA A 115 -16.29 -3.52 -5.25
N PHE A 116 -15.62 -4.44 -5.94
CA PHE A 116 -14.17 -4.34 -6.15
C PHE A 116 -13.79 -3.06 -6.88
N SER A 117 -14.50 -2.77 -7.97
CA SER A 117 -14.26 -1.56 -8.77
C SER A 117 -14.51 -0.29 -7.97
N ASP A 118 -15.55 -0.26 -7.15
CA ASP A 118 -15.89 0.89 -6.32
C ASP A 118 -14.82 1.17 -5.26
N ILE A 119 -14.35 0.14 -4.55
CA ILE A 119 -13.28 0.28 -3.56
C ILE A 119 -12.00 0.76 -4.22
N THR A 120 -11.64 0.16 -5.35
CA THR A 120 -10.44 0.52 -6.09
C THR A 120 -10.47 1.97 -6.53
N LEU A 121 -11.59 2.41 -7.11
CA LEU A 121 -11.75 3.79 -7.57
C LEU A 121 -11.69 4.79 -6.42
N GLU A 122 -12.32 4.47 -5.27
CA GLU A 122 -12.27 5.35 -4.10
C GLU A 122 -10.86 5.48 -3.53
N VAL A 123 -10.11 4.39 -3.44
CA VAL A 123 -8.72 4.43 -2.99
C VAL A 123 -7.88 5.28 -3.93
N ILE A 124 -8.01 5.08 -5.23
CA ILE A 124 -7.28 5.86 -6.23
C ILE A 124 -7.65 7.34 -6.12
N ARG A 125 -8.94 7.66 -6.02
CA ARG A 125 -9.40 9.04 -5.89
C ARG A 125 -8.79 9.72 -4.65
N LYS A 126 -8.78 9.04 -3.52
CA LYS A 126 -8.20 9.58 -2.28
C LYS A 126 -6.71 9.85 -2.41
N VAL A 127 -5.97 8.98 -3.09
CA VAL A 127 -4.53 9.20 -3.32
C VAL A 127 -4.30 10.44 -4.18
N PHE A 128 -5.08 10.63 -5.25
CA PHE A 128 -4.97 11.83 -6.07
C PHE A 128 -5.33 13.09 -5.31
N GLU A 129 -6.37 13.07 -4.49
CA GLU A 129 -6.73 14.21 -3.65
C GLU A 129 -5.61 14.56 -2.66
N PHE A 130 -4.98 13.56 -2.08
CA PHE A 130 -3.88 13.75 -1.13
C PHE A 130 -2.66 14.38 -1.81
N GLY A 131 -2.39 14.03 -3.07
CA GLY A 131 -1.22 14.50 -3.81
C GLY A 131 -1.33 15.90 -4.40
N VAL A 132 -2.49 16.51 -4.33
CA VAL A 132 -2.70 17.86 -4.91
C VAL A 132 -2.31 18.98 -3.96
#